data_7f2e704bf48b5559e0d36a7f51c2e8c3
#
_entry.id   7f2e704bf48b5559e0d36a7f51c2e8c3
#
_cell.length_a   1.000
_cell.length_b   1.000
_cell.length_c   1.000
_cell.angle_alpha   90.00
_cell.angle_beta   90.00
_cell.angle_gamma   90.00
#
_symmetry.space_group_name_H-M   'P 1'
#
loop_
_entity.id
_entity.type
_entity.pdbx_description
1 polymer ?
#
loop_
_entity_poly.entity_id
_entity_poly.type
_entity_poly.pdbx_seq_one_letter_code
_entity_poly.pdbx_strand_id
1 'polypeptide(L)'
;MIAAIFEHLAGKEICSTPEEVKATLDKMVDGGNAFNIYKTADSLYPYISVLTRGEYTYIWFAPEDESSAGFQAYGEELGLDPEGSVDFYIPELTVISNDYILTRETAVQVVLAF
;
A
#
# COMPACT_ATOMS: atom_id res chain seq x y z
N MET A 1 -0.21 -6.75 15.19
CA MET A 1 -1.26 -7.08 14.22
C MET A 1 -1.54 -8.58 14.22
N ILE A 2 -2.75 -8.96 13.90
CA ILE A 2 -3.11 -10.35 13.61
C ILE A 2 -2.63 -10.66 12.19
N ALA A 3 -2.46 -11.92 11.85
CA ALA A 3 -2.03 -12.32 10.51
C ALA A 3 -2.88 -11.67 9.41
N ALA A 4 -2.25 -11.22 8.36
CA ALA A 4 -2.89 -10.62 7.20
C ALA A 4 -2.38 -11.27 5.90
N ILE A 5 -3.24 -11.26 4.88
CA ILE A 5 -2.93 -11.82 3.57
C ILE A 5 -2.49 -10.69 2.65
N PHE A 6 -1.29 -10.83 2.08
CA PHE A 6 -0.71 -9.87 1.14
C PHE A 6 -0.69 -10.51 -0.24
N GLU A 7 -1.51 -10.00 -1.16
CA GLU A 7 -1.41 -10.35 -2.58
C GLU A 7 -0.63 -9.27 -3.31
N HIS A 8 0.36 -9.66 -4.09
CA HIS A 8 1.19 -8.72 -4.84
C HIS A 8 1.72 -9.32 -6.14
N LEU A 9 2.49 -8.55 -6.90
CA LEU A 9 2.95 -8.97 -8.23
C LEU A 9 3.85 -10.22 -8.22
N ALA A 10 4.57 -10.45 -7.12
CA ALA A 10 5.44 -11.62 -6.99
C ALA A 10 4.76 -12.83 -6.36
N GLY A 11 3.49 -12.72 -5.94
CA GLY A 11 2.75 -13.83 -5.35
C GLY A 11 1.86 -13.43 -4.18
N LYS A 12 1.62 -14.39 -3.29
CA LYS A 12 0.76 -14.21 -2.12
C LYS A 12 1.53 -14.64 -0.88
N GLU A 13 1.43 -13.86 0.19
CA GLU A 13 2.12 -14.14 1.44
C GLU A 13 1.20 -13.86 2.61
N ILE A 14 1.42 -14.60 3.71
CA ILE A 14 0.73 -14.35 4.97
C ILE A 14 1.77 -13.79 5.94
N CYS A 15 1.48 -12.59 6.46
CA CYS A 15 2.36 -11.91 7.41
C CYS A 15 1.70 -11.82 8.78
N SER A 16 2.43 -12.15 9.83
CA SER A 16 1.93 -12.10 11.21
C SER A 16 2.85 -11.34 12.16
N THR A 17 4.00 -10.88 11.70
CA THR A 17 4.95 -10.08 12.49
C THR A 17 5.30 -8.79 11.77
N PRO A 18 5.72 -7.73 12.49
CA PRO A 18 6.17 -6.49 11.86
C PRO A 18 7.32 -6.71 10.89
N GLU A 19 8.24 -7.61 11.19
CA GLU A 19 9.39 -7.93 10.34
C GLU A 19 8.93 -8.55 9.02
N GLU A 20 7.94 -9.44 9.05
CA GLU A 20 7.38 -10.04 7.84
C GLU A 20 6.66 -9.00 6.98
N VAL A 21 5.91 -8.09 7.60
CA VAL A 21 5.23 -7.00 6.90
C VAL A 21 6.25 -6.12 6.17
N LYS A 22 7.29 -5.70 6.87
CA LYS A 22 8.33 -4.86 6.29
C LYS A 22 9.04 -5.57 5.14
N ALA A 23 9.43 -6.81 5.33
CA ALA A 23 10.12 -7.58 4.30
C ALA A 23 9.25 -7.75 3.05
N THR A 24 7.94 -7.97 3.22
CA THR A 24 7.01 -8.12 2.11
C THR A 24 6.82 -6.82 1.36
N LEU A 25 6.62 -5.71 2.07
CA LEU A 25 6.46 -4.38 1.45
C LEU A 25 7.73 -3.90 0.74
N ASP A 26 8.90 -4.41 1.12
CA ASP A 26 10.17 -4.09 0.46
C ASP A 26 10.39 -4.86 -0.85
N LYS A 27 9.57 -5.87 -1.14
CA LYS A 27 9.69 -6.63 -2.38
C LYS A 27 9.27 -5.79 -3.58
N MET A 28 10.11 -5.79 -4.61
CA MET A 28 9.89 -5.02 -5.83
C MET A 28 9.92 -5.91 -7.06
N VAL A 29 9.09 -5.56 -8.04
CA VAL A 29 9.12 -6.14 -9.38
C VAL A 29 9.34 -4.98 -10.34
N ASP A 30 10.49 -4.96 -11.01
CA ASP A 30 10.89 -3.86 -11.91
C ASP A 30 10.83 -2.46 -11.25
N GLY A 31 11.24 -2.38 -9.99
CA GLY A 31 11.34 -1.12 -9.25
C GLY A 31 10.11 -0.69 -8.50
N GLY A 32 9.04 -1.50 -8.51
CA GLY A 32 7.82 -1.21 -7.79
C GLY A 32 7.01 -2.46 -7.48
N ASN A 33 5.88 -2.29 -6.81
CA ASN A 33 4.96 -3.38 -6.51
C ASN A 33 3.57 -2.82 -6.21
N ALA A 34 2.57 -3.70 -6.24
CA ALA A 34 1.20 -3.37 -5.87
C ALA A 34 0.70 -4.46 -4.93
N PHE A 35 0.20 -4.05 -3.77
CA PHE A 35 -0.27 -4.96 -2.73
C PHE A 35 -1.76 -4.76 -2.50
N ASN A 36 -2.49 -5.86 -2.32
CA ASN A 36 -3.82 -5.83 -1.72
C ASN A 36 -3.72 -6.64 -0.42
N ILE A 37 -4.09 -6.02 0.69
CA ILE A 37 -3.89 -6.57 2.02
C ILE A 37 -5.24 -6.72 2.71
N TYR A 38 -5.59 -7.93 3.10
CA TYR A 38 -6.83 -8.23 3.82
C TYR A 38 -6.59 -9.15 5.00
N LYS A 39 -7.54 -9.15 5.93
CA LYS A 39 -7.40 -9.88 7.20
C LYS A 39 -7.75 -11.35 7.09
N THR A 40 -8.66 -11.71 6.18
CA THR A 40 -9.11 -13.10 6.02
C THR A 40 -9.25 -13.47 4.55
N ALA A 41 -9.19 -14.78 4.25
CA ALA A 41 -9.43 -15.29 2.91
C ALA A 41 -10.90 -15.25 2.51
N ASP A 42 -11.81 -15.15 3.48
CA ASP A 42 -13.25 -15.23 3.26
C ASP A 42 -13.90 -13.88 2.94
N SER A 43 -13.20 -12.79 3.21
CA SER A 43 -13.73 -11.44 2.99
C SER A 43 -12.65 -10.53 2.44
N LEU A 44 -12.97 -9.83 1.35
CA LEU A 44 -12.08 -8.83 0.77
C LEU A 44 -12.06 -7.53 1.59
N TYR A 45 -13.09 -7.28 2.38
CA TYR A 45 -13.23 -6.04 3.14
C TYR A 45 -13.17 -6.28 4.64
N PRO A 46 -12.58 -5.36 5.40
CA PRO A 46 -11.82 -4.20 4.92
C PRO A 46 -10.49 -4.63 4.26
N TYR A 47 -9.98 -3.81 3.34
CA TYR A 47 -8.65 -4.05 2.78
C TYR A 47 -7.87 -2.74 2.61
N ILE A 48 -6.54 -2.87 2.48
CA ILE A 48 -5.64 -1.78 2.14
C ILE A 48 -4.99 -2.11 0.80
N SER A 49 -4.95 -1.13 -0.09
CA SER A 49 -4.18 -1.19 -1.32
C SER A 49 -2.93 -0.34 -1.18
N VAL A 50 -1.77 -0.89 -1.50
CA VAL A 50 -0.49 -0.20 -1.39
C VAL A 50 0.24 -0.27 -2.73
N LEU A 51 0.62 0.89 -3.27
CA LEU A 51 1.49 0.96 -4.44
C LEU A 51 2.86 1.44 -3.99
N THR A 52 3.92 0.80 -4.49
CA THR A 52 5.30 1.19 -4.16
C THR A 52 6.10 1.43 -5.42
N ARG A 53 7.00 2.41 -5.36
CA ARG A 53 8.01 2.68 -6.37
C ARG A 53 9.24 3.27 -5.67
N GLY A 54 10.24 2.43 -5.40
CA GLY A 54 11.39 2.85 -4.60
C GLY A 54 10.94 3.36 -3.23
N GLU A 55 11.26 4.61 -2.92
CA GLU A 55 10.87 5.26 -1.66
C GLU A 55 9.42 5.74 -1.65
N TYR A 56 8.79 5.89 -2.81
CA TYR A 56 7.44 6.43 -2.91
C TYR A 56 6.41 5.36 -2.64
N THR A 57 5.43 5.68 -1.81
CA THR A 57 4.36 4.75 -1.44
C THR A 57 3.01 5.47 -1.44
N TYR A 58 1.99 4.80 -1.94
CA TYR A 58 0.61 5.28 -1.93
C TYR A 58 -0.26 4.26 -1.25
N ILE A 59 -1.17 4.70 -0.37
CA ILE A 59 -2.08 3.83 0.38
C ILE A 59 -3.51 4.25 0.19
N TRP A 60 -4.38 3.28 -0.11
CA TRP A 60 -5.82 3.47 -0.16
C TRP A 60 -6.50 2.42 0.70
N PHE A 61 -7.45 2.85 1.53
CA PHE A 61 -8.16 2.00 2.48
C PHE A 61 -9.62 1.87 2.07
N ALA A 62 -10.12 0.63 1.97
CA ALA A 62 -11.51 0.30 1.68
C ALA A 62 -12.15 -0.35 2.92
N PRO A 63 -13.04 0.38 3.66
CA PRO A 63 -13.44 -0.05 5.00
C PRO A 63 -14.50 -1.16 5.05
N GLU A 64 -15.48 -1.18 4.16
CA GLU A 64 -16.62 -2.09 4.33
C GLU A 64 -16.95 -2.93 3.10
N ASP A 65 -17.30 -2.31 1.97
CA ASP A 65 -17.69 -2.99 0.75
C ASP A 65 -17.42 -2.12 -0.49
N GLU A 66 -17.80 -2.60 -1.67
CA GLU A 66 -17.58 -1.90 -2.94
C GLU A 66 -18.27 -0.55 -3.01
N SER A 67 -19.38 -0.37 -2.29
CA SER A 67 -20.16 0.86 -2.32
C SER A 67 -19.68 1.89 -1.33
N SER A 68 -18.84 1.51 -0.36
CA SER A 68 -18.31 2.46 0.62
C SER A 68 -17.21 3.32 0.01
N ALA A 69 -17.15 4.58 0.46
CA ALA A 69 -16.07 5.47 0.04
C ALA A 69 -14.76 5.02 0.66
N GLY A 70 -13.70 4.98 -0.16
CA GLY A 70 -12.36 4.70 0.32
C GLY A 70 -11.69 5.93 0.88
N PHE A 71 -10.53 5.72 1.52
CA PHE A 71 -9.71 6.78 2.11
C PHE A 71 -8.29 6.67 1.59
N GLN A 72 -7.70 7.81 1.25
CA GLN A 72 -6.30 7.89 0.86
C GLN A 72 -5.49 8.43 2.03
N ALA A 73 -4.31 7.85 2.26
CA ALA A 73 -3.38 8.39 3.23
C ALA A 73 -2.75 9.67 2.67
N TYR A 74 -2.62 10.68 3.50
CA TYR A 74 -2.08 11.97 3.16
C TYR A 74 -0.72 12.17 3.86
N GLY A 75 0.25 12.75 3.17
CA GLY A 75 1.55 12.99 3.78
C GLY A 75 2.37 14.06 3.08
N GLU A 76 3.23 14.71 3.85
CA GLU A 76 4.14 15.76 3.38
C GLU A 76 5.60 15.45 3.71
N GLU A 77 5.88 14.22 4.13
CA GLU A 77 7.19 13.82 4.66
C GLU A 77 8.35 13.98 3.69
N LEU A 78 8.09 13.79 2.40
CA LEU A 78 9.14 13.84 1.38
C LEU A 78 9.36 15.25 0.82
N GLY A 79 8.55 16.22 1.24
CA GLY A 79 8.66 17.60 0.76
C GLY A 79 8.50 17.75 -0.75
N LEU A 80 7.66 16.90 -1.36
CA LEU A 80 7.44 16.92 -2.80
C LEU A 80 6.61 18.14 -3.20
N ASP A 81 6.77 18.55 -4.47
CA ASP A 81 6.00 19.65 -5.04
C ASP A 81 4.51 19.35 -4.95
N PRO A 82 3.70 20.20 -4.27
CA PRO A 82 2.26 19.94 -4.13
C PRO A 82 1.49 19.93 -5.47
N GLU A 83 2.04 20.49 -6.52
CA GLU A 83 1.43 20.49 -7.85
C GLU A 83 1.91 19.30 -8.70
N GLY A 84 2.87 18.53 -8.22
CA GLY A 84 3.42 17.39 -8.93
C GLY A 84 2.73 16.07 -8.62
N SER A 85 3.21 15.01 -9.23
CA SER A 85 2.69 13.67 -9.07
C SER A 85 3.79 12.62 -9.23
N VAL A 86 3.49 11.38 -8.79
CA VAL A 86 4.36 10.22 -8.98
C VAL A 86 3.63 9.20 -9.84
N ASP A 87 4.34 8.64 -10.81
CA ASP A 87 3.82 7.59 -11.69
C ASP A 87 4.15 6.22 -11.10
N PHE A 88 3.11 5.40 -10.94
CA PHE A 88 3.25 4.00 -10.55
C PHE A 88 2.85 3.13 -11.75
N TYR A 89 3.75 2.27 -12.20
CA TYR A 89 3.55 1.45 -13.42
C TYR A 89 3.14 0.02 -13.10
N ILE A 90 2.18 -0.18 -12.17
CA ILE A 90 1.92 -1.51 -11.62
C ILE A 90 0.43 -1.77 -11.45
N PRO A 91 -0.15 -2.73 -12.18
CA PRO A 91 0.34 -3.30 -13.44
C PRO A 91 0.20 -2.33 -14.61
N GLU A 92 -0.58 -1.27 -14.42
CA GLU A 92 -0.82 -0.21 -15.38
C GLU A 92 -0.35 1.12 -14.80
N LEU A 93 -0.13 2.10 -15.66
CA LEU A 93 0.24 3.44 -15.23
C LEU A 93 -0.86 4.04 -14.35
N THR A 94 -0.51 4.37 -13.11
CA THR A 94 -1.36 5.09 -12.17
C THR A 94 -0.63 6.34 -11.72
N VAL A 95 -1.22 7.50 -11.93
CA VAL A 95 -0.63 8.79 -11.56
C VAL A 95 -1.26 9.26 -10.24
N ILE A 96 -0.42 9.44 -9.22
CA ILE A 96 -0.86 9.83 -7.88
C ILE A 96 -0.30 11.20 -7.53
N SER A 97 -1.17 12.10 -7.07
CA SER A 97 -0.75 13.43 -6.59
C SER A 97 0.28 13.29 -5.45
N ASN A 98 1.27 14.16 -5.45
CA ASN A 98 2.30 14.18 -4.40
C ASN A 98 1.74 14.35 -2.99
N ASP A 99 0.52 14.88 -2.82
CA ASP A 99 -0.14 15.00 -1.52
C ASP A 99 -0.39 13.65 -0.85
N TYR A 100 -0.44 12.57 -1.62
CA TYR A 100 -0.75 11.22 -1.13
C TYR A 100 0.48 10.30 -1.12
N ILE A 101 1.65 10.84 -1.33
CA ILE A 101 2.89 10.05 -1.36
C ILE A 101 3.52 10.01 0.03
N LEU A 102 3.76 8.80 0.52
CA LEU A 102 4.35 8.53 1.82
C LEU A 102 5.72 7.88 1.68
N THR A 103 6.51 7.90 2.76
CA THR A 103 7.70 7.06 2.84
C THR A 103 7.27 5.61 3.05
N ARG A 104 8.13 4.66 2.69
CA ARG A 104 7.83 3.25 2.96
C ARG A 104 7.77 2.96 4.44
N GLU A 105 8.57 3.63 5.25
CA GLU A 105 8.55 3.48 6.71
C GLU A 105 7.18 3.85 7.28
N THR A 106 6.62 4.99 6.87
CA THR A 106 5.27 5.38 7.29
C THR A 106 4.21 4.41 6.78
N ALA A 107 4.36 3.92 5.55
CA ALA A 107 3.44 2.92 5.00
C ALA A 107 3.43 1.65 5.83
N VAL A 108 4.59 1.17 6.29
CA VAL A 108 4.68 0.02 7.20
C VAL A 108 3.87 0.28 8.46
N GLN A 109 4.01 1.47 9.07
CA GLN A 109 3.26 1.82 10.28
C GLN A 109 1.75 1.82 10.04
N VAL A 110 1.30 2.35 8.91
CA VAL A 110 -0.13 2.36 8.55
C VAL A 110 -0.65 0.92 8.39
N VAL A 111 0.08 0.08 7.70
CA VAL A 111 -0.30 -1.32 7.50
C VAL A 111 -0.35 -2.06 8.83
N LEU A 112 0.61 -1.83 9.73
CA LEU A 112 0.63 -2.46 11.05
C LEU A 112 -0.56 -2.04 11.91
N ALA A 113 -1.09 -0.83 11.71
CA ALA A 113 -2.28 -0.35 12.42
C ALA A 113 -3.59 -0.93 11.85
N PHE A 114 -3.54 -1.53 10.69
CA PHE A 114 -4.69 -2.16 10.04
C PHE A 114 -5.08 -3.47 10.76
#